data_9eecba81a5ef71724bdfc66eec1ef30e
#
_entry.id   9eecba81a5ef71724bdfc66eec1ef30e
#
_cell.length_a   1.000
_cell.length_b   1.000
_cell.length_c   1.000
_cell.angle_alpha   90.00
_cell.angle_beta   90.00
_cell.angle_gamma   90.00
#
_symmetry.space_group_name_H-M   'P 1'
#
loop_
_entity.id
_entity.type
_entity.pdbx_description
1 polymer ?
#
loop_
_entity_poly.entity_id
_entity_poly.type
_entity_poly.pdbx_seq_one_letter_code
_entity_poly.pdbx_strand_id
1 'polypeptide(L)'
;LGQEDFFDAGHRHVSELRPSGGGPGIGLSTHGPEQALRAVAAGADYVAVGPVYATGTKPGARPVTLEYVRWAAAHVPVPWFAIGGITLENLDEVLAAGASRICVVSAILRAPDVVEACRAFRRRLP
;
A
#
# COMPACT_ATOMS: atom_id res chain seq x y z
N LEU A 1 -6.83 6.91 1.05
CA LEU A 1 -7.32 7.78 -0.03
C LEU A 1 -6.43 7.66 -1.25
N GLY A 2 -7.04 7.75 -2.44
CA GLY A 2 -6.30 7.85 -3.71
C GLY A 2 -5.75 9.25 -3.96
N GLN A 3 -4.94 9.39 -5.01
CA GLN A 3 -4.41 10.70 -5.42
C GLN A 3 -5.55 11.65 -5.81
N GLU A 4 -6.55 11.14 -6.51
CA GLU A 4 -7.76 11.85 -6.93
C GLU A 4 -8.62 12.31 -5.74
N ASP A 5 -8.70 11.50 -4.68
CA ASP A 5 -9.51 11.81 -3.50
C ASP A 5 -8.87 12.87 -2.60
N PHE A 6 -7.58 13.09 -2.76
CA PHE A 6 -6.82 14.00 -1.91
C PHE A 6 -6.23 15.18 -2.68
N PHE A 7 -5.19 14.96 -3.47
CA PHE A 7 -4.49 16.05 -4.14
C PHE A 7 -5.30 16.68 -5.26
N ASP A 8 -5.97 15.89 -6.08
CA ASP A 8 -6.79 16.40 -7.19
C ASP A 8 -8.08 17.04 -6.66
N ALA A 9 -8.55 16.63 -5.49
CA ALA A 9 -9.64 17.29 -4.78
C ALA A 9 -9.23 18.61 -4.10
N GLY A 10 -7.96 18.99 -4.16
CA GLY A 10 -7.46 20.27 -3.67
C GLY A 10 -6.86 20.25 -2.27
N HIS A 11 -6.83 19.10 -1.60
CA HIS A 11 -6.23 19.00 -0.27
C HIS A 11 -4.69 19.08 -0.35
N ARG A 12 -4.08 19.65 0.68
CA ARG A 12 -2.63 19.84 0.79
C ARG A 12 -2.01 19.15 2.00
N HIS A 13 -2.79 18.97 3.07
CA HIS A 13 -2.34 18.32 4.30
C HIS A 13 -3.48 17.52 4.92
N VAL A 14 -3.15 16.34 5.48
CA VAL A 14 -4.17 15.44 6.04
C VAL A 14 -4.93 16.04 7.23
N SER A 15 -4.36 17.03 7.90
CA SER A 15 -5.06 17.74 8.99
C SER A 15 -6.36 18.42 8.52
N GLU A 16 -6.49 18.75 7.24
CA GLU A 16 -7.71 19.31 6.66
C GLU A 16 -8.90 18.36 6.74
N LEU A 17 -8.63 17.06 6.83
CA LEU A 17 -9.64 16.01 6.89
C LEU A 17 -9.85 15.45 8.29
N ARG A 18 -9.07 15.90 9.29
CA ARG A 18 -9.19 15.40 10.66
C ARG A 18 -10.24 16.19 11.43
N PRO A 19 -11.11 15.49 12.19
CA PRO A 19 -11.99 16.14 13.16
C PRO A 19 -11.17 16.91 14.21
N SER A 20 -11.75 17.97 14.78
CA SER A 20 -11.17 18.65 15.93
C SER A 20 -11.00 17.67 17.10
N GLY A 21 -9.77 17.58 17.62
CA GLY A 21 -9.46 16.64 18.72
C GLY A 21 -8.83 15.31 18.27
N GLY A 22 -8.53 15.15 17.00
CA GLY A 22 -7.89 13.94 16.44
C GLY A 22 -8.85 13.09 15.62
N GLY A 23 -8.41 11.88 15.25
CA GLY A 23 -9.20 10.98 14.41
C GLY A 23 -8.39 9.76 13.99
N PRO A 24 -8.95 8.87 13.16
CA PRO A 24 -8.24 7.72 12.64
C PRO A 24 -7.04 8.14 11.79
N GLY A 25 -6.09 7.23 11.63
CA GLY A 25 -4.96 7.42 10.72
C GLY A 25 -5.44 7.61 9.28
N ILE A 26 -4.78 8.52 8.56
CA ILE A 26 -5.06 8.80 7.16
C ILE A 26 -3.89 8.29 6.31
N GLY A 27 -4.18 7.30 5.48
CA GLY A 27 -3.21 6.76 4.53
C GLY A 27 -3.47 7.28 3.12
N LEU A 28 -2.40 7.46 2.36
CA LEU A 28 -2.46 7.87 0.96
C LEU A 28 -1.86 6.78 0.06
N SER A 29 -2.57 6.46 -1.01
CA SER A 29 -2.09 5.55 -2.05
C SER A 29 -1.05 6.26 -2.93
N THR A 30 0.03 5.56 -3.23
CA THR A 30 1.13 6.11 -4.04
C THR A 30 1.58 5.08 -5.08
N HIS A 31 2.01 5.58 -6.24
CA HIS A 31 2.38 4.78 -7.41
C HIS A 31 3.81 5.03 -7.88
N GLY A 32 4.58 5.78 -7.12
CA GLY A 32 5.98 6.08 -7.41
C GLY A 32 6.63 6.97 -6.35
N PRO A 33 7.96 7.13 -6.40
CA PRO A 33 8.74 7.87 -5.41
C PRO A 33 8.26 9.31 -5.17
N GLU A 34 7.95 10.04 -6.23
CA GLU A 34 7.49 11.43 -6.13
C GLU A 34 6.18 11.54 -5.36
N GLN A 35 5.23 10.65 -5.65
CA GLN A 35 3.96 10.60 -4.93
C GLN A 35 4.14 10.20 -3.48
N ALA A 36 5.06 9.28 -3.18
CA ALA A 36 5.36 8.88 -1.80
C ALA A 36 5.94 10.05 -0.99
N LEU A 37 6.90 10.77 -1.55
CA LEU A 37 7.49 11.96 -0.90
C LEU A 37 6.44 13.05 -0.68
N ARG A 38 5.57 13.27 -1.65
CA ARG A 38 4.46 14.23 -1.55
C ARG A 38 3.46 13.82 -0.46
N ALA A 39 3.13 12.54 -0.37
CA ALA A 39 2.23 12.02 0.67
C ALA A 39 2.81 12.18 2.07
N VAL A 40 4.10 11.90 2.25
CA VAL A 40 4.81 12.10 3.52
C VAL A 40 4.81 13.58 3.90
N ALA A 41 5.13 14.47 2.95
CA ALA A 41 5.12 15.92 3.17
C ALA A 41 3.72 16.45 3.52
N ALA A 42 2.67 15.82 3.00
CA ALA A 42 1.27 16.14 3.32
C ALA A 42 0.82 15.60 4.69
N GLY A 43 1.70 14.93 5.44
CA GLY A 43 1.41 14.44 6.78
C GLY A 43 0.70 13.09 6.83
N ALA A 44 0.74 12.29 5.76
CA ALA A 44 0.14 10.96 5.76
C ALA A 44 0.68 10.11 6.92
N ASP A 45 -0.21 9.43 7.64
CA ASP A 45 0.18 8.56 8.74
C ASP A 45 0.81 7.25 8.22
N TYR A 46 0.42 6.83 7.02
CA TYR A 46 1.00 5.72 6.29
C TYR A 46 0.78 5.88 4.80
N VAL A 47 1.52 5.14 3.99
CA VAL A 47 1.34 5.14 2.54
C VAL A 47 1.18 3.73 2.00
N ALA A 48 0.40 3.59 0.94
CA ALA A 48 0.32 2.35 0.17
C ALA A 48 1.23 2.46 -1.05
N VAL A 49 1.99 1.40 -1.29
CA VAL A 49 2.97 1.27 -2.37
C VAL A 49 2.46 0.21 -3.34
N GLY A 50 1.98 0.62 -4.50
CA GLY A 50 1.41 -0.31 -5.46
C GLY A 50 0.76 0.35 -6.68
N PRO A 51 0.10 -0.46 -7.53
CA PRO A 51 0.05 -1.92 -7.45
C PRO A 51 1.39 -2.57 -7.84
N VAL A 52 1.88 -3.49 -7.02
CA VAL A 52 3.18 -4.15 -7.28
C VAL A 52 3.10 -5.03 -8.53
N TYR A 53 2.00 -5.77 -8.66
CA TYR A 53 1.68 -6.62 -9.81
C TYR A 53 0.38 -6.18 -10.47
N ALA A 54 0.15 -6.63 -11.70
CA ALA A 54 -1.15 -6.46 -12.35
C ALA A 54 -2.26 -7.08 -11.51
N THR A 55 -3.41 -6.40 -11.42
CA THR A 55 -4.52 -6.84 -10.58
C THR A 55 -5.86 -6.63 -11.30
N GLY A 56 -6.77 -7.60 -11.16
CA GLY A 56 -8.15 -7.49 -11.63
C GLY A 56 -9.04 -6.60 -10.73
N THR A 57 -8.60 -6.29 -9.51
CA THR A 57 -9.36 -5.44 -8.58
C THR A 57 -9.44 -3.99 -9.06
N LYS A 58 -8.38 -3.49 -9.70
CA LYS A 58 -8.33 -2.17 -10.32
C LYS A 58 -7.77 -2.30 -11.75
N PRO A 59 -8.62 -2.70 -12.75
CA PRO A 59 -8.18 -2.85 -14.12
C PRO A 59 -7.59 -1.56 -14.69
N GLY A 60 -6.53 -1.69 -15.48
CA GLY A 60 -5.85 -0.55 -16.11
C GLY A 60 -4.81 0.15 -15.25
N ALA A 61 -4.69 -0.17 -13.95
CA ALA A 61 -3.58 0.31 -13.13
C ALA A 61 -2.28 -0.34 -13.60
N ARG A 62 -1.23 0.48 -13.82
CA ARG A 62 0.09 -0.04 -14.21
C ARG A 62 0.82 -0.60 -13.01
N PRO A 63 1.41 -1.82 -13.09
CA PRO A 63 2.27 -2.33 -12.04
C PRO A 63 3.46 -1.39 -11.80
N VAL A 64 3.79 -1.16 -10.53
CA VAL A 64 4.93 -0.33 -10.12
C VAL A 64 6.19 -1.14 -9.88
N THR A 65 6.08 -2.47 -9.90
CA THR A 65 7.13 -3.46 -9.75
C THR A 65 7.84 -3.45 -8.38
N LEU A 66 8.73 -4.42 -8.19
CA LEU A 66 9.56 -4.54 -6.99
C LEU A 66 10.58 -3.41 -6.84
N GLU A 67 10.88 -2.70 -7.92
CA GLU A 67 11.79 -1.54 -7.89
C GLU A 67 11.26 -0.44 -6.97
N TYR A 68 9.98 -0.11 -7.10
CA TYR A 68 9.36 0.86 -6.20
C TYR A 68 9.28 0.34 -4.75
N VAL A 69 9.06 -0.94 -4.56
CA VAL A 69 9.08 -1.56 -3.22
C VAL A 69 10.45 -1.39 -2.56
N ARG A 70 11.54 -1.66 -3.29
CA ARG A 70 12.92 -1.47 -2.80
C ARG A 70 13.19 0.00 -2.48
N TRP A 71 12.76 0.90 -3.34
CA TRP A 71 12.90 2.33 -3.11
C TRP A 71 12.17 2.76 -1.83
N ALA A 72 10.93 2.32 -1.66
CA ALA A 72 10.13 2.63 -0.48
C ALA A 72 10.78 2.12 0.81
N ALA A 73 11.33 0.91 0.80
CA ALA A 73 12.05 0.33 1.93
C ALA A 73 13.25 1.20 2.36
N ALA A 74 13.92 1.85 1.41
CA ALA A 74 15.08 2.69 1.67
C ALA A 74 14.73 4.14 2.06
N HIS A 75 13.57 4.66 1.65
CA HIS A 75 13.32 6.10 1.70
C HIS A 75 12.05 6.53 2.44
N VAL A 76 11.05 5.66 2.59
CA VAL A 76 9.78 6.05 3.23
C VAL A 76 9.90 5.96 4.75
N PRO A 77 9.80 7.09 5.48
CA PRO A 77 10.03 7.13 6.93
C PRO A 77 8.79 6.82 7.78
N VAL A 78 7.62 6.73 7.14
CA VAL A 78 6.35 6.39 7.81
C VAL A 78 6.00 4.91 7.53
N PRO A 79 5.10 4.29 8.30
CA PRO A 79 4.62 2.96 7.96
C PRO A 79 4.10 2.90 6.53
N TRP A 80 4.43 1.83 5.81
CA TRP A 80 3.95 1.62 4.45
C TRP A 80 3.59 0.16 4.19
N PHE A 81 2.73 -0.04 3.21
CA PHE A 81 2.17 -1.34 2.86
C PHE A 81 2.36 -1.58 1.37
N ALA A 82 2.96 -2.70 1.00
CA ALA A 82 2.95 -3.15 -0.39
C ALA A 82 1.56 -3.73 -0.71
N ILE A 83 1.00 -3.33 -1.85
CA ILE A 83 -0.34 -3.73 -2.28
C ILE A 83 -0.37 -3.99 -3.78
N GLY A 84 -1.28 -4.84 -4.21
CA GLY A 84 -1.60 -5.08 -5.62
C GLY A 84 -1.05 -6.38 -6.17
N GLY A 85 -1.93 -7.34 -6.40
CA GLY A 85 -1.62 -8.63 -7.01
C GLY A 85 -0.71 -9.54 -6.19
N ILE A 86 -0.58 -9.30 -4.88
CA ILE A 86 0.25 -10.13 -4.00
C ILE A 86 -0.46 -11.46 -3.72
N THR A 87 0.27 -12.55 -3.91
CA THR A 87 -0.17 -13.92 -3.70
C THR A 87 0.87 -14.67 -2.84
N LEU A 88 0.54 -15.87 -2.41
CA LEU A 88 1.52 -16.73 -1.70
C LEU A 88 2.70 -17.12 -2.61
N GLU A 89 2.49 -17.19 -3.92
CA GLU A 89 3.52 -17.55 -4.90
C GLU A 89 4.55 -16.43 -5.09
N ASN A 90 4.14 -15.16 -5.01
CA ASN A 90 5.05 -14.02 -5.21
C ASN A 90 5.44 -13.30 -3.91
N LEU A 91 4.93 -13.72 -2.77
CA LEU A 91 5.16 -13.04 -1.48
C LEU A 91 6.64 -12.95 -1.12
N ASP A 92 7.41 -14.01 -1.34
CA ASP A 92 8.83 -14.05 -0.93
C ASP A 92 9.66 -12.97 -1.64
N GLU A 93 9.41 -12.70 -2.91
CA GLU A 93 10.13 -11.63 -3.62
C GLU A 93 9.70 -10.23 -3.16
N VAL A 94 8.44 -10.06 -2.73
CA VAL A 94 7.96 -8.80 -2.14
C VAL A 94 8.65 -8.54 -0.80
N LEU A 95 8.75 -9.57 0.05
CA LEU A 95 9.46 -9.49 1.32
C LEU A 95 10.98 -9.26 1.12
N ALA A 96 11.58 -9.96 0.15
CA ALA A 96 12.99 -9.78 -0.21
C ALA A 96 13.29 -8.36 -0.73
N ALA A 97 12.30 -7.70 -1.35
CA ALA A 97 12.41 -6.30 -1.76
C ALA A 97 12.35 -5.30 -0.60
N GLY A 98 12.05 -5.77 0.62
CA GLY A 98 12.06 -4.97 1.84
C GLY A 98 10.70 -4.68 2.46
N ALA A 99 9.61 -5.20 1.89
CA ALA A 99 8.29 -5.04 2.48
C ALA A 99 8.18 -5.88 3.77
N SER A 100 7.65 -5.28 4.83
CA SER A 100 7.30 -5.97 6.08
C SER A 100 5.80 -5.94 6.36
N ARG A 101 5.06 -5.17 5.60
CA ARG A 101 3.60 -5.04 5.67
C ARG A 101 3.02 -5.14 4.27
N ILE A 102 1.92 -5.86 4.16
CA ILE A 102 1.24 -6.08 2.87
C ILE A 102 -0.27 -5.87 3.02
N CYS A 103 -0.91 -5.53 1.91
CA CYS A 103 -2.36 -5.62 1.74
C CYS A 103 -2.68 -6.65 0.67
N VAL A 104 -3.56 -7.58 0.99
CA VAL A 104 -3.97 -8.66 0.09
C VAL A 104 -5.49 -8.68 0.01
N VAL A 105 -6.03 -8.76 -1.19
CA VAL A 105 -7.48 -8.78 -1.42
C VAL A 105 -7.88 -10.09 -2.10
N SER A 106 -7.66 -10.21 -3.39
CA SER A 106 -8.20 -11.34 -4.18
C SER A 106 -7.63 -12.70 -3.79
N ALA A 107 -6.35 -12.77 -3.42
CA ALA A 107 -5.73 -14.02 -2.99
C ALA A 107 -6.31 -14.57 -1.67
N ILE A 108 -6.95 -13.73 -0.88
CA ILE A 108 -7.69 -14.13 0.32
C ILE A 108 -9.17 -14.34 -0.01
N LEU A 109 -9.82 -13.34 -0.60
CA LEU A 109 -11.28 -13.37 -0.80
C LEU A 109 -11.75 -14.42 -1.81
N ARG A 110 -10.88 -14.83 -2.73
CA ARG A 110 -11.18 -15.90 -3.70
C ARG A 110 -10.65 -17.27 -3.29
N ALA A 111 -10.01 -17.36 -2.12
CA ALA A 111 -9.53 -18.65 -1.63
C ALA A 111 -10.70 -19.56 -1.23
N PRO A 112 -10.58 -20.88 -1.44
CA PRO A 112 -11.59 -21.86 -0.99
C PRO A 112 -11.80 -21.80 0.53
N ASP A 113 -10.73 -21.53 1.29
CA ASP A 113 -10.74 -21.34 2.74
C ASP A 113 -10.06 -20.01 3.07
N VAL A 114 -10.86 -19.00 3.34
CA VAL A 114 -10.40 -17.64 3.64
C VAL A 114 -9.57 -17.59 4.93
N VAL A 115 -9.96 -18.36 5.95
CA VAL A 115 -9.27 -18.40 7.24
C VAL A 115 -7.87 -19.00 7.07
N GLU A 116 -7.76 -20.12 6.37
CA GLU A 116 -6.44 -20.74 6.10
C GLU A 116 -5.58 -19.87 5.21
N ALA A 117 -6.14 -19.19 4.21
CA ALA A 117 -5.42 -18.22 3.40
C ALA A 117 -4.81 -17.11 4.26
N CYS A 118 -5.60 -16.52 5.17
CA CYS A 118 -5.10 -15.49 6.09
C CYS A 118 -3.96 -16.04 6.97
N ARG A 119 -4.13 -17.26 7.51
CA ARG A 119 -3.10 -17.91 8.33
C ARG A 119 -1.82 -18.16 7.55
N ALA A 120 -1.93 -18.59 6.29
CA ALA A 120 -0.79 -18.86 5.42
C ALA A 120 0.03 -17.58 5.18
N PHE A 121 -0.62 -16.46 4.86
CA PHE A 121 0.06 -15.16 4.77
C PHE A 121 0.69 -14.77 6.11
N ARG A 122 -0.05 -14.87 7.19
CA ARG A 122 0.42 -14.47 8.52
C ARG A 122 1.67 -15.22 8.97
N ARG A 123 1.76 -16.52 8.70
CA ARG A 123 2.94 -17.34 9.05
C ARG A 123 4.22 -16.90 8.35
N ARG A 124 4.12 -16.27 7.18
CA ARG A 124 5.27 -15.86 6.35
C ARG A 124 5.68 -14.40 6.54
N LEU A 125 4.87 -13.60 7.21
CA LEU A 125 5.22 -12.22 7.52
C LEU A 125 6.18 -12.17 8.71
N PRO A 126 7.13 -11.20 8.68
CA PRO A 126 8.06 -10.99 9.80
C PRO A 126 7.37 -10.55 11.08
#